data_2b8fb81c6a63a6811564a4697b540b71
#
_entry.id   2b8fb81c6a63a6811564a4697b540b71
#
_cell.length_a   1.000
_cell.length_b   1.000
_cell.length_c   1.000
_cell.angle_alpha   90.00
_cell.angle_beta   90.00
_cell.angle_gamma   90.00
#
_symmetry.space_group_name_H-M   'P 1'
#
loop_
_entity.id
_entity.type
_entity.pdbx_description
1 polymer ?
#
loop_
_entity_poly.entity_id
_entity_poly.type
_entity_poly.pdbx_seq_one_letter_code
_entity_poly.pdbx_strand_id
1 'polypeptide(L)'
;MDQGNTAFILLAAALVLLMTPGLAFFYGGLVKAKSVISMMMMSFGAIGLIGVLWAIYGYAIAFPGAEGTIAPWSIDTGALFLNNLLETPDGAAFPPLAFVAFQATFAIITVALVSGAIADRAKFGAWMVFAGVWATVVYFPVASWVFNFGLADDGSFAYGGWLTHGLQDVFGTGVIDFAGGTAVHINAGAAALALALVLGKRVGFAKGISVPHNPPFVLLGAGLLWFGWFGFNAGSELAADGTAALAFVNTIAAPAAALLGWLVVEKIKDGKPTSVGAASGAVAGLVAITPACGSLHPLWAIVLGLIAGAVCALAIDLKFKLGFDDSLDVVGIHLVGGLIGTLYLGFLANGTGLFFSGSWSQLLVQAIAAISVLIYSFVLAFVIGFVIEKTIGFRVKNEDEIAGIDQVVHGEEGYVLADAKA
;
A
#
# COMPACT_ATOMS: atom_id res chain seq x y z
N MET A 1 -25.44 -8.02 16.17
CA MET A 1 -25.03 -7.23 14.99
C MET A 1 -25.25 -5.76 15.29
N ASP A 2 -24.19 -4.93 15.16
CA ASP A 2 -24.25 -3.47 15.35
C ASP A 2 -24.45 -2.79 13.99
N GLN A 3 -25.50 -1.98 13.88
CA GLN A 3 -25.82 -1.29 12.61
C GLN A 3 -24.83 -0.15 12.31
N GLY A 4 -24.32 0.52 13.34
CA GLY A 4 -23.31 1.58 13.21
C GLY A 4 -22.00 1.04 12.67
N ASN A 5 -21.48 -0.04 13.24
CA ASN A 5 -20.27 -0.72 12.78
C ASN A 5 -20.44 -1.24 11.35
N THR A 6 -21.58 -1.86 11.03
CA THR A 6 -21.86 -2.36 9.68
C THR A 6 -21.85 -1.22 8.65
N ALA A 7 -22.56 -0.12 8.92
CA ALA A 7 -22.59 1.03 8.03
C ALA A 7 -21.20 1.67 7.88
N PHE A 8 -20.43 1.77 8.99
CA PHE A 8 -19.09 2.32 9.00
C PHE A 8 -18.12 1.51 8.14
N ILE A 9 -18.10 0.17 8.27
CA ILE A 9 -17.22 -0.71 7.51
C ILE A 9 -17.56 -0.68 6.02
N LEU A 10 -18.86 -0.72 5.65
CA LEU A 10 -19.28 -0.63 4.24
C LEU A 10 -18.90 0.72 3.62
N LEU A 11 -19.07 1.82 4.36
CA LEU A 11 -18.62 3.14 3.92
C LEU A 11 -17.10 3.19 3.79
N ALA A 12 -16.36 2.64 4.77
CA ALA A 12 -14.90 2.54 4.74
C ALA A 12 -14.43 1.73 3.52
N ALA A 13 -15.07 0.60 3.21
CA ALA A 13 -14.76 -0.19 2.01
C ALA A 13 -14.93 0.64 0.71
N ALA A 14 -16.02 1.41 0.60
CA ALA A 14 -16.24 2.29 -0.56
C ALA A 14 -15.18 3.39 -0.67
N LEU A 15 -14.78 4.00 0.46
CA LEU A 15 -13.71 5.00 0.52
C LEU A 15 -12.35 4.41 0.10
N VAL A 16 -12.00 3.21 0.57
CA VAL A 16 -10.74 2.55 0.19
C VAL A 16 -10.77 2.13 -1.28
N LEU A 17 -11.91 1.64 -1.80
CA LEU A 17 -12.00 1.35 -3.24
C LEU A 17 -11.75 2.59 -4.10
N LEU A 18 -12.21 3.76 -3.68
CA LEU A 18 -11.97 5.04 -4.36
C LEU A 18 -10.47 5.39 -4.43
N MET A 19 -9.66 4.89 -3.49
CA MET A 19 -8.21 5.14 -3.51
C MET A 19 -7.53 4.58 -4.76
N THR A 20 -8.00 3.47 -5.32
CA THR A 20 -7.37 2.89 -6.52
C THR A 20 -7.57 3.76 -7.77
N PRO A 21 -8.77 4.29 -8.11
CA PRO A 21 -8.90 5.37 -9.09
C PRO A 21 -8.11 6.62 -8.72
N GLY A 22 -8.06 7.00 -7.43
CA GLY A 22 -7.23 8.11 -6.96
C GLY A 22 -5.75 7.89 -7.28
N LEU A 23 -5.24 6.68 -7.06
CA LEU A 23 -3.88 6.27 -7.43
C LEU A 23 -3.66 6.35 -8.96
N ALA A 24 -4.66 5.93 -9.74
CA ALA A 24 -4.61 6.04 -11.20
C ALA A 24 -4.39 7.49 -11.65
N PHE A 25 -5.06 8.47 -11.03
CA PHE A 25 -4.83 9.89 -11.30
C PHE A 25 -3.48 10.38 -10.77
N PHE A 26 -3.10 9.99 -9.55
CA PHE A 26 -1.81 10.37 -8.96
C PHE A 26 -0.64 9.91 -9.84
N TYR A 27 -0.60 8.61 -10.15
CA TYR A 27 0.43 8.02 -11.00
C TYR A 27 0.32 8.50 -12.45
N GLY A 28 -0.92 8.56 -12.96
CA GLY A 28 -1.19 9.04 -14.32
C GLY A 28 -0.66 10.45 -14.56
N GLY A 29 -0.77 11.35 -13.58
CA GLY A 29 -0.21 12.71 -13.67
C GLY A 29 1.32 12.76 -13.64
N LEU A 30 1.98 11.78 -13.00
CA LEU A 30 3.44 11.72 -12.83
C LEU A 30 4.17 11.17 -14.06
N VAL A 31 3.54 10.27 -14.86
CA VAL A 31 4.15 9.68 -16.07
C VAL A 31 4.20 10.64 -17.25
N LYS A 32 4.78 10.21 -18.37
CA LYS A 32 4.71 10.95 -19.64
C LYS A 32 3.29 10.98 -20.17
N ALA A 33 2.90 12.05 -20.88
CA ALA A 33 1.56 12.21 -21.48
C ALA A 33 1.13 11.03 -22.36
N LYS A 34 2.06 10.36 -23.01
CA LYS A 34 1.85 9.20 -23.89
C LYS A 34 1.98 7.83 -23.19
N SER A 35 1.91 7.84 -21.87
CA SER A 35 1.88 6.65 -21.00
C SER A 35 0.78 6.74 -19.93
N VAL A 36 -0.09 7.76 -20.01
CA VAL A 36 -1.12 8.03 -18.99
C VAL A 36 -2.18 6.94 -18.96
N ILE A 37 -2.67 6.51 -20.13
CA ILE A 37 -3.67 5.44 -20.24
C ILE A 37 -3.10 4.13 -19.73
N SER A 38 -1.91 3.75 -20.17
CA SER A 38 -1.25 2.53 -19.70
C SER A 38 -1.09 2.50 -18.18
N MET A 39 -0.69 3.63 -17.57
CA MET A 39 -0.54 3.71 -16.12
C MET A 39 -1.88 3.59 -15.39
N MET A 40 -2.91 4.28 -15.87
CA MET A 40 -4.25 4.20 -15.28
C MET A 40 -4.84 2.79 -15.44
N MET A 41 -4.66 2.15 -16.60
CA MET A 41 -5.11 0.79 -16.87
C MET A 41 -4.47 -0.24 -15.94
N MET A 42 -3.23 -0.06 -15.48
CA MET A 42 -2.61 -0.95 -14.50
C MET A 42 -3.38 -0.93 -13.16
N SER A 43 -3.85 0.23 -12.71
CA SER A 43 -4.66 0.37 -11.50
C SER A 43 -6.06 -0.23 -11.69
N PHE A 44 -6.74 0.05 -12.80
CA PHE A 44 -8.06 -0.51 -13.11
C PHE A 44 -8.00 -2.02 -13.35
N GLY A 45 -6.92 -2.51 -13.99
CA GLY A 45 -6.65 -3.94 -14.14
C GLY A 45 -6.52 -4.65 -12.79
N ALA A 46 -5.86 -4.01 -11.82
CA ALA A 46 -5.79 -4.54 -10.46
C ALA A 46 -7.18 -4.62 -9.80
N ILE A 47 -8.06 -3.60 -9.95
CA ILE A 47 -9.43 -3.66 -9.44
C ILE A 47 -10.15 -4.92 -9.99
N GLY A 48 -10.13 -5.10 -11.31
CA GLY A 48 -10.84 -6.21 -11.95
C GLY A 48 -10.27 -7.57 -11.56
N LEU A 49 -8.95 -7.74 -11.72
CA LEU A 49 -8.32 -9.04 -11.48
C LEU A 49 -8.36 -9.42 -10.00
N ILE A 50 -7.88 -8.54 -9.12
CA ILE A 50 -7.74 -8.88 -7.70
C ILE A 50 -9.12 -8.99 -7.04
N GLY A 51 -10.10 -8.16 -7.43
CA GLY A 51 -11.47 -8.30 -6.93
C GLY A 51 -12.08 -9.66 -7.24
N VAL A 52 -11.85 -10.20 -8.44
CA VAL A 52 -12.30 -11.55 -8.82
C VAL A 52 -11.54 -12.64 -8.06
N LEU A 53 -10.20 -12.58 -8.03
CA LEU A 53 -9.39 -13.58 -7.32
C LEU A 53 -9.69 -13.59 -5.81
N TRP A 54 -9.97 -12.43 -5.23
CA TRP A 54 -10.35 -12.29 -3.83
C TRP A 54 -11.64 -13.05 -3.52
N ALA A 55 -12.66 -12.89 -4.33
CA ALA A 55 -13.93 -13.59 -4.15
C ALA A 55 -13.83 -15.09 -4.39
N ILE A 56 -12.93 -15.55 -5.28
CA ILE A 56 -12.77 -16.98 -5.58
C ILE A 56 -12.00 -17.70 -4.47
N TYR A 57 -10.82 -17.17 -4.08
CA TYR A 57 -9.93 -17.85 -3.12
C TYR A 57 -9.05 -16.92 -2.27
N GLY A 58 -8.90 -15.65 -2.66
CA GLY A 58 -7.96 -14.74 -2.00
C GLY A 58 -8.34 -14.50 -0.53
N TYR A 59 -9.63 -14.32 -0.23
CA TYR A 59 -10.10 -14.22 1.14
C TYR A 59 -9.79 -15.50 1.94
N ALA A 60 -10.02 -16.68 1.37
CA ALA A 60 -9.78 -17.95 2.02
C ALA A 60 -8.30 -18.17 2.41
N ILE A 61 -7.34 -17.60 1.65
CA ILE A 61 -5.91 -17.62 1.97
C ILE A 61 -5.54 -16.54 2.99
N ALA A 62 -6.12 -15.34 2.84
CA ALA A 62 -5.79 -14.22 3.71
C ALA A 62 -6.38 -14.36 5.13
N PHE A 63 -7.51 -15.06 5.26
CA PHE A 63 -8.23 -15.22 6.53
C PHE A 63 -8.61 -16.69 6.78
N PRO A 64 -7.60 -17.56 6.98
CA PRO A 64 -7.81 -19.00 7.21
C PRO A 64 -8.25 -19.33 8.65
N GLY A 65 -8.59 -18.35 9.47
CA GLY A 65 -8.95 -18.56 10.86
C GLY A 65 -7.77 -19.04 11.72
N ALA A 66 -8.05 -19.91 12.70
CA ALA A 66 -7.05 -20.41 13.65
C ALA A 66 -5.91 -21.19 12.98
N GLU A 67 -6.15 -21.80 11.82
CA GLU A 67 -5.12 -22.55 11.08
C GLU A 67 -3.97 -21.66 10.62
N GLY A 68 -4.23 -20.37 10.33
CA GLY A 68 -3.23 -19.40 9.89
C GLY A 68 -2.18 -19.03 10.93
N THR A 69 -2.43 -19.32 12.21
CA THR A 69 -1.47 -19.11 13.29
C THR A 69 -0.32 -20.11 13.24
N ILE A 70 -0.62 -21.35 12.86
CA ILE A 70 0.33 -22.47 12.87
C ILE A 70 1.06 -22.57 11.54
N ALA A 71 0.37 -22.30 10.43
CA ALA A 71 0.90 -22.43 9.08
C ALA A 71 0.82 -21.07 8.36
N PRO A 72 1.98 -20.40 8.08
CA PRO A 72 2.00 -19.14 7.35
C PRO A 72 1.37 -19.19 5.95
N TRP A 73 1.13 -20.41 5.46
CA TRP A 73 0.43 -20.73 4.22
C TRP A 73 -0.68 -21.71 4.51
N SER A 74 -1.84 -21.22 4.82
CA SER A 74 -3.06 -22.03 4.98
C SER A 74 -4.21 -21.45 4.17
N ILE A 75 -5.24 -22.26 3.99
CA ILE A 75 -6.42 -21.90 3.24
C ILE A 75 -7.65 -22.48 3.94
N ASP A 76 -8.64 -21.62 4.24
CA ASP A 76 -9.97 -22.08 4.63
C ASP A 76 -10.74 -22.52 3.38
N THR A 77 -10.78 -23.82 3.12
CA THR A 77 -11.53 -24.36 1.98
C THR A 77 -13.01 -24.12 2.04
N GLY A 78 -13.59 -23.90 3.23
CA GLY A 78 -14.98 -23.52 3.41
C GLY A 78 -15.30 -22.11 2.94
N ALA A 79 -14.29 -21.22 2.97
CA ALA A 79 -14.40 -19.84 2.51
C ALA A 79 -14.13 -19.64 1.00
N LEU A 80 -13.83 -20.71 0.26
CA LEU A 80 -13.74 -20.63 -1.20
C LEU A 80 -15.08 -20.16 -1.77
N PHE A 81 -15.02 -19.23 -2.73
CA PHE A 81 -16.18 -18.56 -3.31
C PHE A 81 -17.09 -17.87 -2.27
N LEU A 82 -16.54 -17.57 -1.07
CA LEU A 82 -17.22 -16.95 0.07
C LEU A 82 -18.41 -17.79 0.62
N ASN A 83 -18.42 -19.10 0.40
CA ASN A 83 -19.58 -19.96 0.65
C ASN A 83 -20.02 -19.96 2.13
N ASN A 84 -19.12 -20.07 3.10
CA ASN A 84 -19.45 -20.09 4.53
C ASN A 84 -19.65 -18.70 5.15
N LEU A 85 -19.61 -17.62 4.34
CA LEU A 85 -19.66 -16.22 4.79
C LEU A 85 -20.99 -15.53 4.42
N LEU A 86 -21.90 -16.23 3.76
CA LEU A 86 -23.17 -15.68 3.30
C LEU A 86 -24.15 -15.43 4.45
N GLU A 87 -24.05 -16.19 5.51
CA GLU A 87 -24.89 -16.04 6.71
C GLU A 87 -24.12 -15.26 7.78
N THR A 88 -24.84 -14.44 8.53
CA THR A 88 -24.27 -13.69 9.65
C THR A 88 -24.49 -14.50 10.93
N PRO A 89 -23.42 -14.94 11.63
CA PRO A 89 -23.53 -15.65 12.90
C PRO A 89 -24.25 -14.81 13.96
N ASP A 90 -24.97 -15.47 14.86
CA ASP A 90 -25.56 -14.83 16.03
C ASP A 90 -24.45 -14.20 16.90
N GLY A 91 -24.67 -12.98 17.34
CA GLY A 91 -23.69 -12.25 18.15
C GLY A 91 -22.58 -11.54 17.36
N ALA A 92 -22.47 -11.75 16.05
CA ALA A 92 -21.47 -11.06 15.24
C ALA A 92 -21.64 -9.53 15.31
N ALA A 93 -20.53 -8.79 15.41
CA ALA A 93 -20.53 -7.32 15.44
C ALA A 93 -21.06 -6.75 14.11
N PHE A 94 -20.73 -7.35 12.99
CA PHE A 94 -21.16 -6.99 11.64
C PHE A 94 -21.20 -8.23 10.74
N PRO A 95 -21.87 -8.16 9.55
CA PRO A 95 -21.89 -9.28 8.61
C PRO A 95 -20.47 -9.61 8.10
N PRO A 96 -20.08 -10.90 8.00
CA PRO A 96 -18.76 -11.29 7.47
C PRO A 96 -18.47 -10.70 6.10
N LEU A 97 -19.45 -10.59 5.22
CA LEU A 97 -19.30 -10.00 3.89
C LEU A 97 -18.93 -8.51 3.92
N ALA A 98 -19.22 -7.76 4.99
CA ALA A 98 -18.74 -6.39 5.15
C ALA A 98 -17.21 -6.36 5.34
N PHE A 99 -16.67 -7.29 6.13
CA PHE A 99 -15.21 -7.45 6.29
C PHE A 99 -14.56 -7.95 5.00
N VAL A 100 -15.18 -8.92 4.31
CA VAL A 100 -14.72 -9.38 2.98
C VAL A 100 -14.58 -8.21 2.01
N ALA A 101 -15.60 -7.36 1.91
CA ALA A 101 -15.62 -6.21 1.02
C ALA A 101 -14.52 -5.18 1.41
N PHE A 102 -14.36 -4.92 2.70
CA PHE A 102 -13.33 -4.01 3.21
C PHE A 102 -11.93 -4.51 2.89
N GLN A 103 -11.61 -5.75 3.22
CA GLN A 103 -10.28 -6.33 3.00
C GLN A 103 -9.96 -6.56 1.51
N ALA A 104 -10.97 -6.77 0.65
CA ALA A 104 -10.79 -6.83 -0.80
C ALA A 104 -10.13 -5.55 -1.34
N THR A 105 -10.53 -4.41 -0.83
CA THR A 105 -10.02 -3.11 -1.28
C THR A 105 -8.56 -2.88 -0.89
N PHE A 106 -8.11 -3.44 0.21
CA PHE A 106 -6.70 -3.46 0.61
C PHE A 106 -5.84 -4.33 -0.32
N ALA A 107 -6.34 -5.50 -0.69
CA ALA A 107 -5.67 -6.36 -1.68
C ALA A 107 -5.51 -5.64 -3.03
N ILE A 108 -6.58 -5.00 -3.51
CA ILE A 108 -6.62 -4.26 -4.76
C ILE A 108 -5.59 -3.12 -4.77
N ILE A 109 -5.63 -2.25 -3.77
CA ILE A 109 -4.75 -1.08 -3.75
C ILE A 109 -3.29 -1.47 -3.54
N THR A 110 -3.00 -2.48 -2.71
CA THR A 110 -1.62 -2.93 -2.47
C THR A 110 -0.97 -3.43 -3.75
N VAL A 111 -1.68 -4.22 -4.54
CA VAL A 111 -1.21 -4.65 -5.86
C VAL A 111 -1.01 -3.45 -6.78
N ALA A 112 -1.98 -2.55 -6.86
CA ALA A 112 -1.92 -1.38 -7.73
C ALA A 112 -0.69 -0.49 -7.43
N LEU A 113 -0.30 -0.33 -6.15
CA LEU A 113 0.86 0.47 -5.74
C LEU A 113 2.16 0.03 -6.42
N VAL A 114 2.37 -1.28 -6.60
CA VAL A 114 3.60 -1.83 -7.19
C VAL A 114 3.82 -1.34 -8.63
N SER A 115 2.73 -1.08 -9.37
CA SER A 115 2.79 -0.64 -10.78
C SER A 115 3.56 0.67 -10.99
N GLY A 116 3.57 1.55 -9.99
CA GLY A 116 4.29 2.82 -10.06
C GLY A 116 5.78 2.67 -10.32
N ALA A 117 6.42 1.62 -9.81
CA ALA A 117 7.85 1.40 -9.99
C ALA A 117 8.24 1.00 -11.43
N ILE A 118 7.32 0.46 -12.21
CA ILE A 118 7.54 -0.05 -13.56
C ILE A 118 6.86 0.78 -14.66
N ALA A 119 6.31 1.92 -14.27
CA ALA A 119 5.67 2.86 -15.20
C ALA A 119 6.60 3.23 -16.37
N ASP A 120 5.99 3.59 -17.49
CA ASP A 120 6.63 3.96 -18.77
C ASP A 120 7.39 2.83 -19.48
N ARG A 121 7.41 1.57 -19.00
CA ARG A 121 8.19 0.49 -19.64
C ARG A 121 7.60 -0.91 -19.53
N ALA A 122 6.51 -1.11 -18.80
CA ALA A 122 5.91 -2.43 -18.61
C ALA A 122 4.83 -2.72 -19.65
N LYS A 123 4.74 -3.99 -20.08
CA LYS A 123 3.62 -4.51 -20.88
C LYS A 123 2.42 -4.79 -19.97
N PHE A 124 1.24 -4.35 -20.36
CA PHE A 124 0.02 -4.52 -19.57
C PHE A 124 -0.33 -6.00 -19.29
N GLY A 125 -0.25 -6.88 -20.32
CA GLY A 125 -0.53 -8.30 -20.12
C GLY A 125 0.43 -8.98 -19.13
N ALA A 126 1.72 -8.64 -19.17
CA ALA A 126 2.72 -9.14 -18.22
C ALA A 126 2.47 -8.61 -16.80
N TRP A 127 2.05 -7.34 -16.68
CA TRP A 127 1.60 -6.76 -15.42
C TRP A 127 0.42 -7.54 -14.83
N MET A 128 -0.60 -7.87 -15.63
CA MET A 128 -1.76 -8.64 -15.15
C MET A 128 -1.36 -10.03 -14.63
N VAL A 129 -0.43 -10.72 -15.32
CA VAL A 129 0.12 -12.00 -14.83
C VAL A 129 0.87 -11.80 -13.51
N PHE A 130 1.75 -10.80 -13.43
CA PHE A 130 2.46 -10.47 -12.19
C PHE A 130 1.49 -10.16 -11.05
N ALA A 131 0.51 -9.30 -11.28
CA ALA A 131 -0.47 -8.87 -10.30
C ALA A 131 -1.23 -10.06 -9.68
N GLY A 132 -1.72 -10.98 -10.52
CA GLY A 132 -2.44 -12.18 -10.05
C GLY A 132 -1.54 -13.15 -9.27
N VAL A 133 -0.36 -13.44 -9.78
CA VAL A 133 0.59 -14.36 -9.12
C VAL A 133 1.11 -13.75 -7.81
N TRP A 134 1.54 -12.49 -7.84
CA TRP A 134 2.07 -11.81 -6.65
C TRP A 134 1.01 -11.65 -5.55
N ALA A 135 -0.22 -11.29 -5.91
CA ALA A 135 -1.32 -11.25 -4.94
C ALA A 135 -1.50 -12.61 -4.26
N THR A 136 -1.52 -13.70 -5.04
CA THR A 136 -1.74 -15.05 -4.54
C THR A 136 -0.63 -15.54 -3.63
N VAL A 137 0.63 -15.36 -4.03
CA VAL A 137 1.76 -15.96 -3.30
C VAL A 137 2.45 -15.00 -2.33
N VAL A 138 2.14 -13.70 -2.40
CA VAL A 138 2.75 -12.71 -1.50
C VAL A 138 1.70 -11.98 -0.68
N TYR A 139 0.78 -11.25 -1.32
CA TYR A 139 -0.12 -10.38 -0.58
C TYR A 139 -1.08 -11.16 0.33
N PHE A 140 -1.78 -12.18 -0.18
CA PHE A 140 -2.76 -12.93 0.62
C PHE A 140 -2.12 -13.61 1.84
N PRO A 141 -0.95 -14.30 1.71
CA PRO A 141 -0.24 -14.82 2.87
C PRO A 141 0.22 -13.74 3.86
N VAL A 142 0.78 -12.62 3.37
CA VAL A 142 1.22 -11.52 4.27
C VAL A 142 0.03 -10.89 5.00
N ALA A 143 -1.12 -10.75 4.33
CA ALA A 143 -2.36 -10.33 4.99
C ALA A 143 -2.78 -11.29 6.11
N SER A 144 -2.63 -12.62 5.90
CA SER A 144 -2.86 -13.61 6.94
C SER A 144 -1.88 -13.45 8.13
N TRP A 145 -0.61 -13.16 7.86
CA TRP A 145 0.39 -12.97 8.93
C TRP A 145 0.07 -11.82 9.86
N VAL A 146 -0.58 -10.77 9.34
CA VAL A 146 -0.81 -9.50 10.03
C VAL A 146 -2.27 -9.32 10.45
N PHE A 147 -3.23 -9.60 9.57
CA PHE A 147 -4.64 -9.22 9.73
C PHE A 147 -5.58 -10.37 10.08
N ASN A 148 -5.11 -11.64 9.97
CA ASN A 148 -5.92 -12.77 10.38
C ASN A 148 -5.91 -12.91 11.89
N PHE A 149 -7.01 -12.55 12.54
CA PHE A 149 -7.19 -12.72 13.98
C PHE A 149 -8.66 -12.92 14.33
N GLY A 150 -8.91 -13.63 15.43
CA GLY A 150 -10.22 -13.74 16.06
C GLY A 150 -10.11 -13.39 17.55
N LEU A 151 -11.17 -12.83 18.08
CA LEU A 151 -11.27 -12.48 19.48
C LEU A 151 -12.04 -13.55 20.25
N ALA A 152 -11.62 -13.84 21.48
CA ALA A 152 -12.38 -14.60 22.45
C ALA A 152 -13.45 -13.71 23.10
N ASP A 153 -14.37 -14.32 23.86
CA ASP A 153 -15.49 -13.61 24.52
C ASP A 153 -15.01 -12.52 25.51
N ASP A 154 -13.82 -12.66 26.06
CA ASP A 154 -13.20 -11.68 26.96
C ASP A 154 -12.42 -10.56 26.24
N GLY A 155 -12.44 -10.55 24.91
CA GLY A 155 -11.76 -9.57 24.07
C GLY A 155 -10.28 -9.86 23.83
N SER A 156 -9.73 -10.95 24.37
CA SER A 156 -8.37 -11.40 24.06
C SER A 156 -8.32 -12.09 22.69
N PHE A 157 -7.12 -12.22 22.09
CA PHE A 157 -6.97 -12.97 20.87
C PHE A 157 -7.19 -14.47 21.10
N ALA A 158 -8.19 -15.04 20.44
CA ALA A 158 -8.39 -16.49 20.38
C ALA A 158 -7.42 -17.15 19.41
N TYR A 159 -7.05 -16.45 18.33
CA TYR A 159 -6.02 -16.80 17.37
C TYR A 159 -5.54 -15.54 16.65
N GLY A 160 -4.42 -15.65 15.95
CA GLY A 160 -3.90 -14.55 15.14
C GLY A 160 -2.78 -15.00 14.22
N GLY A 161 -2.42 -14.17 13.27
CA GLY A 161 -1.30 -14.39 12.38
C GLY A 161 0.04 -14.48 13.15
N TRP A 162 1.02 -15.13 12.57
CA TRP A 162 2.29 -15.37 13.25
C TRP A 162 3.08 -14.09 13.59
N LEU A 163 2.89 -13.00 12.85
CA LEU A 163 3.53 -11.71 13.17
C LEU A 163 2.82 -11.02 14.35
N THR A 164 1.50 -11.03 14.38
CA THR A 164 0.74 -10.39 15.44
C THR A 164 0.68 -11.26 16.68
N HIS A 165 -0.10 -12.32 16.66
CA HIS A 165 -0.30 -13.18 17.82
C HIS A 165 0.89 -14.11 18.09
N GLY A 166 1.51 -14.70 17.05
CA GLY A 166 2.65 -15.62 17.25
C GLY A 166 3.87 -14.95 17.86
N LEU A 167 4.15 -13.68 17.53
CA LEU A 167 5.22 -12.94 18.21
C LEU A 167 4.83 -12.51 19.62
N GLN A 168 3.55 -12.28 19.90
CA GLN A 168 3.07 -11.99 21.25
C GLN A 168 3.33 -13.15 22.21
N ASP A 169 3.17 -14.39 21.77
CA ASP A 169 3.48 -15.58 22.60
C ASP A 169 4.96 -15.66 23.00
N VAL A 170 5.85 -15.15 22.15
CA VAL A 170 7.31 -15.22 22.36
C VAL A 170 7.84 -14.00 23.11
N PHE A 171 7.37 -12.80 22.78
CA PHE A 171 7.94 -11.54 23.25
C PHE A 171 7.05 -10.76 24.22
N GLY A 172 5.86 -11.29 24.56
CA GLY A 172 4.88 -10.64 25.42
C GLY A 172 4.15 -9.46 24.78
N THR A 173 4.43 -9.17 23.50
CA THR A 173 3.74 -8.15 22.70
C THR A 173 3.75 -8.56 21.23
N GLY A 174 2.64 -8.32 20.54
CA GLY A 174 2.51 -8.56 19.10
C GLY A 174 2.90 -7.34 18.27
N VAL A 175 2.97 -7.54 16.97
CA VAL A 175 3.17 -6.45 16.03
C VAL A 175 1.94 -5.52 16.03
N ILE A 176 2.20 -4.23 16.06
CA ILE A 176 1.18 -3.21 15.80
C ILE A 176 1.30 -2.83 14.32
N ASP A 177 0.30 -3.19 13.54
CA ASP A 177 0.13 -2.78 12.15
C ASP A 177 -1.36 -2.49 11.90
N PHE A 178 -1.79 -1.30 12.33
CA PHE A 178 -3.21 -0.96 12.45
C PHE A 178 -3.95 -1.05 11.12
N ALA A 179 -3.33 -0.57 10.05
CA ALA A 179 -3.95 -0.54 8.73
C ALA A 179 -3.01 -0.96 7.57
N GLY A 180 -1.79 -1.46 7.81
CA GLY A 180 -0.98 -2.03 6.75
C GLY A 180 0.36 -1.38 6.48
N GLY A 181 1.06 -0.90 7.51
CA GLY A 181 2.45 -0.43 7.35
C GLY A 181 3.37 -1.51 6.80
N THR A 182 3.26 -2.74 7.32
CA THR A 182 3.97 -3.92 6.81
C THR A 182 3.21 -4.59 5.68
N ALA A 183 1.94 -4.94 5.91
CA ALA A 183 1.15 -5.74 4.97
C ALA A 183 0.89 -5.05 3.63
N VAL A 184 0.82 -3.73 3.61
CA VAL A 184 0.57 -2.92 2.39
C VAL A 184 1.85 -2.22 1.95
N HIS A 185 2.41 -1.31 2.77
CA HIS A 185 3.41 -0.36 2.28
C HIS A 185 4.82 -0.94 2.17
N ILE A 186 5.32 -1.64 3.20
CA ILE A 186 6.62 -2.33 3.10
C ILE A 186 6.54 -3.43 2.04
N ASN A 187 5.43 -4.16 2.00
CA ASN A 187 5.18 -5.23 1.04
C ASN A 187 5.23 -4.71 -0.40
N ALA A 188 4.41 -3.70 -0.73
CA ALA A 188 4.37 -3.11 -2.08
C ALA A 188 5.71 -2.43 -2.44
N GLY A 189 6.34 -1.72 -1.50
CA GLY A 189 7.60 -1.04 -1.73
C GLY A 189 8.77 -1.99 -1.97
N ALA A 190 8.81 -3.13 -1.28
CA ALA A 190 9.80 -4.19 -1.51
C ALA A 190 9.61 -4.87 -2.89
N ALA A 191 8.37 -5.17 -3.27
CA ALA A 191 8.03 -5.68 -4.60
C ALA A 191 8.40 -4.66 -5.71
N ALA A 192 8.14 -3.38 -5.48
CA ALA A 192 8.51 -2.29 -6.37
C ALA A 192 10.01 -2.24 -6.63
N LEU A 193 10.83 -2.33 -5.57
CA LEU A 193 12.29 -2.40 -5.70
C LEU A 193 12.73 -3.62 -6.52
N ALA A 194 12.15 -4.79 -6.26
CA ALA A 194 12.44 -6.00 -7.01
C ALA A 194 12.15 -5.85 -8.50
N LEU A 195 10.97 -5.34 -8.86
CA LEU A 195 10.60 -5.12 -10.26
C LEU A 195 11.42 -4.01 -10.92
N ALA A 196 11.78 -2.95 -10.20
CA ALA A 196 12.65 -1.91 -10.74
C ALA A 196 14.02 -2.49 -11.16
N LEU A 197 14.54 -3.47 -10.39
CA LEU A 197 15.79 -4.17 -10.73
C LEU A 197 15.61 -5.14 -11.91
N VAL A 198 14.50 -5.88 -11.97
CA VAL A 198 14.23 -6.85 -13.05
C VAL A 198 14.04 -6.15 -14.40
N LEU A 199 13.21 -5.11 -14.45
CA LEU A 199 12.93 -4.39 -15.70
C LEU A 199 14.07 -3.46 -16.13
N GLY A 200 14.93 -3.08 -15.20
CA GLY A 200 16.04 -2.18 -15.47
C GLY A 200 15.63 -0.73 -15.74
N LYS A 201 16.55 0.09 -16.22
CA LYS A 201 16.39 1.55 -16.37
C LYS A 201 15.59 1.91 -17.61
N ARG A 202 14.71 2.92 -17.50
CA ARG A 202 14.03 3.56 -18.65
C ARG A 202 15.03 4.23 -19.60
N VAL A 203 14.63 4.34 -20.83
CA VAL A 203 15.39 5.13 -21.82
C VAL A 203 15.51 6.57 -21.34
N GLY A 204 16.72 7.04 -21.19
CA GLY A 204 16.99 8.40 -20.71
C GLY A 204 17.08 8.58 -19.19
N PHE A 205 16.96 7.51 -18.38
CA PHE A 205 17.08 7.59 -16.92
C PHE A 205 18.35 8.33 -16.44
N ALA A 206 19.50 8.11 -17.09
CA ALA A 206 20.76 8.77 -16.76
C ALA A 206 20.78 10.29 -17.06
N LYS A 207 19.81 10.81 -17.84
CA LYS A 207 19.69 12.22 -18.19
C LYS A 207 18.87 13.03 -17.17
N GLY A 208 18.35 12.36 -16.13
CA GLY A 208 17.52 12.96 -15.10
C GLY A 208 16.02 12.62 -15.23
N ILE A 209 15.22 13.20 -14.35
CA ILE A 209 13.80 12.92 -14.21
C ILE A 209 13.02 13.51 -15.40
N SER A 210 12.10 12.75 -15.97
CA SER A 210 11.07 13.30 -16.85
C SER A 210 10.10 14.15 -16.01
N VAL A 211 9.81 15.36 -16.46
CA VAL A 211 8.84 16.25 -15.79
C VAL A 211 7.46 15.58 -15.83
N PRO A 212 6.73 15.51 -14.69
CA PRO A 212 5.35 15.10 -14.65
C PRO A 212 4.51 15.87 -15.67
N HIS A 213 3.73 15.15 -16.50
CA HIS A 213 3.01 15.83 -17.58
C HIS A 213 1.78 16.58 -17.09
N ASN A 214 1.19 16.19 -15.95
CA ASN A 214 -0.05 16.79 -15.46
C ASN A 214 -0.05 16.92 -13.91
N PRO A 215 0.65 17.94 -13.36
CA PRO A 215 0.64 18.21 -11.92
C PRO A 215 -0.76 18.40 -11.30
N PRO A 216 -1.77 19.01 -11.98
CA PRO A 216 -3.14 19.02 -11.47
C PRO A 216 -3.73 17.63 -11.23
N PHE A 217 -3.46 16.63 -12.09
CA PHE A 217 -3.89 15.25 -11.87
C PHE A 217 -3.19 14.63 -10.66
N VAL A 218 -1.92 14.95 -10.43
CA VAL A 218 -1.17 14.50 -9.25
C VAL A 218 -1.84 15.03 -7.97
N LEU A 219 -2.19 16.31 -7.92
CA LEU A 219 -2.88 16.90 -6.78
C LEU A 219 -4.29 16.32 -6.58
N LEU A 220 -5.05 16.15 -7.66
CA LEU A 220 -6.38 15.51 -7.62
C LEU A 220 -6.28 14.07 -7.08
N GLY A 221 -5.35 13.29 -7.62
CA GLY A 221 -5.11 11.92 -7.18
C GLY A 221 -4.70 11.83 -5.71
N ALA A 222 -3.79 12.70 -5.26
CA ALA A 222 -3.39 12.79 -3.86
C ALA A 222 -4.58 13.17 -2.95
N GLY A 223 -5.46 14.08 -3.39
CA GLY A 223 -6.68 14.44 -2.66
C GLY A 223 -7.66 13.28 -2.54
N LEU A 224 -7.88 12.53 -3.62
CA LEU A 224 -8.73 11.33 -3.61
C LEU A 224 -8.13 10.22 -2.73
N LEU A 225 -6.81 10.02 -2.79
CA LEU A 225 -6.09 9.08 -1.91
C LEU A 225 -6.27 9.49 -0.44
N TRP A 226 -6.06 10.76 -0.09
CA TRP A 226 -6.23 11.22 1.29
C TRP A 226 -7.66 11.04 1.78
N PHE A 227 -8.65 11.41 0.95
CA PHE A 227 -10.05 11.22 1.28
C PHE A 227 -10.40 9.75 1.53
N GLY A 228 -9.96 8.84 0.67
CA GLY A 228 -10.14 7.41 0.85
C GLY A 228 -9.40 6.84 2.07
N TRP A 229 -8.30 7.49 2.47
CA TRP A 229 -7.47 7.03 3.61
C TRP A 229 -8.17 7.16 4.96
N PHE A 230 -9.20 7.96 5.07
CA PHE A 230 -10.07 7.95 6.25
C PHE A 230 -10.76 6.60 6.41
N GLY A 231 -11.25 6.02 5.34
CA GLY A 231 -11.76 4.65 5.33
C GLY A 231 -10.67 3.62 5.56
N PHE A 232 -9.48 3.82 4.96
CA PHE A 232 -8.35 2.93 5.10
C PHE A 232 -7.88 2.81 6.55
N ASN A 233 -7.61 3.94 7.20
CA ASN A 233 -7.09 3.99 8.56
C ASN A 233 -8.18 3.83 9.62
N ALA A 234 -9.18 4.73 9.66
CA ALA A 234 -10.20 4.66 10.69
C ALA A 234 -11.10 3.42 10.52
N GLY A 235 -11.38 3.01 9.28
CA GLY A 235 -12.12 1.77 9.01
C GLY A 235 -11.45 0.51 9.52
N SER A 236 -10.13 0.49 9.66
CA SER A 236 -9.37 -0.66 10.20
C SER A 236 -9.62 -0.94 11.67
N GLU A 237 -10.27 -0.04 12.40
CA GLU A 237 -10.78 -0.32 13.75
C GLU A 237 -11.94 -1.33 13.73
N LEU A 238 -12.63 -1.45 12.60
CA LEU A 238 -13.80 -2.31 12.44
C LEU A 238 -14.99 -1.96 13.37
N ALA A 239 -14.88 -0.83 14.06
CA ALA A 239 -15.90 -0.28 14.95
C ALA A 239 -15.98 1.26 14.83
N ALA A 240 -17.16 1.81 15.03
CA ALA A 240 -17.38 3.26 15.07
C ALA A 240 -17.24 3.79 16.50
N ASP A 241 -16.01 3.87 16.99
CA ASP A 241 -15.68 4.17 18.39
C ASP A 241 -14.61 5.26 18.56
N GLY A 242 -14.05 5.37 19.78
CA GLY A 242 -13.02 6.35 20.11
C GLY A 242 -11.68 6.12 19.42
N THR A 243 -11.31 4.86 19.14
CA THR A 243 -10.08 4.51 18.42
C THR A 243 -10.21 4.86 16.93
N ALA A 244 -11.37 4.61 16.33
CA ALA A 244 -11.65 5.06 14.97
C ALA A 244 -11.57 6.59 14.85
N ALA A 245 -12.10 7.33 15.85
CA ALA A 245 -12.01 8.80 15.91
C ALA A 245 -10.55 9.26 16.06
N LEU A 246 -9.73 8.60 16.88
CA LEU A 246 -8.29 8.86 17.01
C LEU A 246 -7.57 8.64 15.68
N ALA A 247 -7.79 7.49 15.04
CA ALA A 247 -7.21 7.16 13.74
C ALA A 247 -7.59 8.21 12.67
N PHE A 248 -8.83 8.68 12.68
CA PHE A 248 -9.31 9.74 11.78
C PHE A 248 -8.53 11.05 11.99
N VAL A 249 -8.36 11.52 13.24
CA VAL A 249 -7.61 12.74 13.58
C VAL A 249 -6.14 12.59 13.18
N ASN A 250 -5.52 11.45 13.47
CA ASN A 250 -4.13 11.18 13.12
C ASN A 250 -3.93 11.11 11.59
N THR A 251 -4.94 10.69 10.84
CA THR A 251 -4.95 10.69 9.36
C THR A 251 -5.11 12.10 8.76
N ILE A 252 -5.52 13.09 9.55
CA ILE A 252 -5.42 14.51 9.18
C ILE A 252 -4.05 15.07 9.54
N ALA A 253 -3.62 14.85 10.80
CA ALA A 253 -2.49 15.56 11.39
C ALA A 253 -1.14 15.15 10.80
N ALA A 254 -0.89 13.84 10.65
CA ALA A 254 0.38 13.34 10.15
C ALA A 254 0.64 13.71 8.68
N PRO A 255 -0.28 13.48 7.72
CA PRO A 255 -0.04 13.87 6.33
C PRO A 255 0.05 15.39 6.13
N ALA A 256 -0.70 16.19 6.90
CA ALA A 256 -0.54 17.65 6.87
C ALA A 256 0.88 18.06 7.31
N ALA A 257 1.39 17.48 8.38
CA ALA A 257 2.75 17.72 8.85
C ALA A 257 3.80 17.21 7.85
N ALA A 258 3.58 16.04 7.23
CA ALA A 258 4.50 15.47 6.26
C ALA A 258 4.58 16.30 4.97
N LEU A 259 3.46 16.81 4.48
CA LEU A 259 3.41 17.76 3.38
C LEU A 259 4.32 18.95 3.67
N LEU A 260 4.20 19.57 4.85
CA LEU A 260 5.04 20.69 5.25
C LEU A 260 6.51 20.29 5.38
N GLY A 261 6.82 19.14 6.00
CA GLY A 261 8.18 18.61 6.12
C GLY A 261 8.84 18.40 4.76
N TRP A 262 8.11 17.83 3.80
CA TRP A 262 8.59 17.65 2.42
C TRP A 262 8.89 18.97 1.74
N LEU A 263 7.96 19.93 1.77
CA LEU A 263 8.14 21.25 1.14
C LEU A 263 9.31 22.05 1.74
N VAL A 264 9.58 21.89 3.04
CA VAL A 264 10.78 22.49 3.68
C VAL A 264 12.05 21.90 3.09
N VAL A 265 12.12 20.57 2.94
CA VAL A 265 13.28 19.90 2.34
C VAL A 265 13.49 20.34 0.88
N GLU A 266 12.44 20.36 0.05
CA GLU A 266 12.53 20.88 -1.33
C GLU A 266 12.98 22.35 -1.36
N LYS A 267 12.45 23.18 -0.48
CA LYS A 267 12.86 24.59 -0.42
C LYS A 267 14.34 24.74 -0.11
N ILE A 268 14.87 23.93 0.81
CA ILE A 268 16.30 23.97 1.19
C ILE A 268 17.18 23.39 0.09
N LYS A 269 16.78 22.24 -0.47
CA LYS A 269 17.58 21.48 -1.43
C LYS A 269 17.51 22.05 -2.85
N ASP A 270 16.30 22.37 -3.33
CA ASP A 270 16.02 22.69 -4.73
C ASP A 270 15.63 24.17 -4.93
N GLY A 271 15.50 24.91 -3.84
CA GLY A 271 15.20 26.34 -3.82
C GLY A 271 13.71 26.70 -3.97
N LYS A 272 12.85 25.76 -4.39
CA LYS A 272 11.40 26.01 -4.62
C LYS A 272 10.57 24.81 -4.17
N PRO A 273 9.49 25.03 -3.40
CA PRO A 273 8.51 23.97 -3.14
C PRO A 273 7.67 23.73 -4.41
N THR A 274 7.27 22.47 -4.63
CA THR A 274 6.49 22.05 -5.81
C THR A 274 5.12 21.50 -5.45
N SER A 275 4.18 21.51 -6.39
CA SER A 275 2.87 20.87 -6.24
C SER A 275 2.99 19.35 -6.14
N VAL A 276 3.94 18.78 -6.88
CA VAL A 276 4.24 17.33 -6.82
C VAL A 276 4.83 16.97 -5.47
N GLY A 277 5.76 17.80 -4.94
CA GLY A 277 6.31 17.60 -3.59
C GLY A 277 5.25 17.71 -2.50
N ALA A 278 4.30 18.67 -2.62
CA ALA A 278 3.17 18.74 -1.70
C ALA A 278 2.32 17.46 -1.71
N ALA A 279 1.98 16.95 -2.90
CA ALA A 279 1.22 15.73 -3.07
C ALA A 279 1.97 14.50 -2.53
N SER A 280 3.26 14.35 -2.89
CA SER A 280 4.11 13.24 -2.44
C SER A 280 4.35 13.27 -0.93
N GLY A 281 4.54 14.46 -0.36
CA GLY A 281 4.67 14.64 1.09
C GLY A 281 3.42 14.24 1.86
N ALA A 282 2.23 14.62 1.35
CA ALA A 282 0.97 14.18 1.95
C ALA A 282 0.85 12.64 1.92
N VAL A 283 1.14 12.01 0.78
CA VAL A 283 1.11 10.55 0.64
C VAL A 283 2.14 9.88 1.56
N ALA A 284 3.36 10.41 1.67
CA ALA A 284 4.38 9.89 2.58
C ALA A 284 3.93 9.92 4.05
N GLY A 285 3.24 10.97 4.46
CA GLY A 285 2.64 11.06 5.80
C GLY A 285 1.50 10.07 6.02
N LEU A 286 0.65 9.87 5.01
CA LEU A 286 -0.42 8.86 5.03
C LEU A 286 0.16 7.46 5.18
N VAL A 287 1.20 7.14 4.41
CA VAL A 287 1.92 5.87 4.50
C VAL A 287 2.50 5.64 5.90
N ALA A 288 3.23 6.63 6.44
CA ALA A 288 3.90 6.48 7.73
C ALA A 288 2.92 6.38 8.91
N ILE A 289 1.76 7.07 8.86
CA ILE A 289 0.77 6.99 9.93
C ILE A 289 -0.08 5.72 9.85
N THR A 290 -0.14 5.05 8.71
CA THR A 290 -0.98 3.87 8.49
C THR A 290 -0.80 2.77 9.55
N PRO A 291 0.40 2.31 9.92
CA PRO A 291 0.56 1.30 10.97
C PRO A 291 0.22 1.84 12.37
N ALA A 292 0.19 3.15 12.55
CA ALA A 292 0.28 3.82 13.83
C ALA A 292 -0.95 4.66 14.21
N CYS A 293 -1.92 4.80 13.30
CA CYS A 293 -2.98 5.79 13.41
C CYS A 293 -3.87 5.60 14.64
N GLY A 294 -4.14 4.36 15.07
CA GLY A 294 -4.90 4.05 16.29
C GLY A 294 -4.04 3.95 17.57
N SER A 295 -2.71 3.97 17.43
CA SER A 295 -1.79 3.67 18.55
C SER A 295 -0.88 4.84 18.96
N LEU A 296 -1.05 6.03 18.36
CA LEU A 296 -0.27 7.23 18.70
C LEU A 296 -1.13 8.36 19.22
N HIS A 297 -0.62 9.08 20.22
CA HIS A 297 -1.16 10.39 20.57
C HIS A 297 -0.97 11.38 19.39
N PRO A 298 -1.91 12.30 19.10
CA PRO A 298 -1.84 13.19 17.95
C PRO A 298 -0.55 14.04 17.86
N LEU A 299 0.04 14.43 18.98
CA LEU A 299 1.35 15.10 18.99
C LEU A 299 2.43 14.25 18.31
N TRP A 300 2.49 12.96 18.64
CA TRP A 300 3.48 12.05 18.05
C TRP A 300 3.16 11.68 16.60
N ALA A 301 1.88 11.73 16.20
CA ALA A 301 1.48 11.63 14.80
C ALA A 301 1.98 12.82 13.96
N ILE A 302 1.93 14.05 14.49
CA ILE A 302 2.50 15.24 13.85
C ILE A 302 4.03 15.09 13.70
N VAL A 303 4.73 14.67 14.75
CA VAL A 303 6.19 14.47 14.71
C VAL A 303 6.57 13.38 13.70
N LEU A 304 5.84 12.25 13.71
CA LEU A 304 6.01 11.19 12.70
C LEU A 304 5.83 11.74 11.28
N GLY A 305 4.78 12.53 11.06
CA GLY A 305 4.53 13.16 9.76
C GLY A 305 5.69 14.03 9.29
N LEU A 306 6.19 14.95 10.14
CA LEU A 306 7.33 15.80 9.80
C LEU A 306 8.58 14.98 9.43
N ILE A 307 8.87 13.92 10.20
CA ILE A 307 9.99 13.01 9.92
C ILE A 307 9.79 12.29 8.59
N ALA A 308 8.61 11.70 8.38
CA ALA A 308 8.31 10.94 7.17
C ALA A 308 8.39 11.82 5.92
N GLY A 309 7.79 13.02 5.95
CA GLY A 309 7.86 13.96 4.83
C GLY A 309 9.29 14.35 4.49
N ALA A 310 10.09 14.69 5.49
CA ALA A 310 11.49 15.09 5.30
C ALA A 310 12.37 13.93 4.81
N VAL A 311 12.25 12.75 5.42
CA VAL A 311 13.09 11.60 5.07
C VAL A 311 12.71 11.03 3.70
N CYS A 312 11.42 10.91 3.37
CA CYS A 312 10.98 10.44 2.06
C CYS A 312 11.40 11.40 0.93
N ALA A 313 11.34 12.73 1.17
CA ALA A 313 11.84 13.73 0.22
C ALA A 313 13.34 13.58 -0.12
N LEU A 314 14.12 13.07 0.81
CA LEU A 314 15.54 12.72 0.58
C LEU A 314 15.70 11.31 -0.02
N ALA A 315 14.82 10.38 0.37
CA ALA A 315 14.91 8.98 -0.04
C ALA A 315 14.60 8.75 -1.52
N ILE A 316 13.74 9.56 -2.14
CA ILE A 316 13.44 9.45 -3.58
C ILE A 316 14.68 9.62 -4.47
N ASP A 317 15.71 10.32 -3.99
CA ASP A 317 16.97 10.48 -4.72
C ASP A 317 17.89 9.26 -4.65
N LEU A 318 17.65 8.33 -3.73
CA LEU A 318 18.45 7.11 -3.60
C LEU A 318 18.48 6.30 -4.88
N LYS A 319 17.40 6.34 -5.68
CA LYS A 319 17.34 5.66 -6.98
C LYS A 319 18.45 6.10 -7.93
N PHE A 320 18.82 7.38 -7.94
CA PHE A 320 19.92 7.89 -8.77
C PHE A 320 21.28 7.49 -8.21
N LYS A 321 21.46 7.53 -6.88
CA LYS A 321 22.71 7.17 -6.23
C LYS A 321 23.01 5.67 -6.31
N LEU A 322 21.98 4.84 -6.12
CA LEU A 322 22.08 3.38 -6.13
C LEU A 322 21.86 2.77 -7.52
N GLY A 323 21.36 3.56 -8.46
CA GLY A 323 21.25 3.18 -9.86
C GLY A 323 20.12 2.21 -10.19
N PHE A 324 19.01 2.21 -9.45
CA PHE A 324 17.77 1.52 -9.81
C PHE A 324 16.71 2.54 -10.28
N ASP A 325 15.87 2.15 -11.24
CA ASP A 325 14.83 3.04 -11.79
C ASP A 325 13.46 2.72 -11.22
N ASP A 326 13.17 3.26 -10.05
CA ASP A 326 11.82 3.34 -9.48
C ASP A 326 11.12 4.56 -10.10
N SER A 327 10.19 4.29 -11.03
CA SER A 327 9.65 5.33 -11.90
C SER A 327 8.89 6.43 -11.15
N LEU A 328 8.06 6.06 -10.18
CA LEU A 328 7.15 6.96 -9.46
C LEU A 328 7.37 6.96 -7.95
N ASP A 329 8.61 6.70 -7.52
CA ASP A 329 9.06 6.84 -6.13
C ASP A 329 8.37 5.90 -5.11
N VAL A 330 7.90 4.74 -5.58
CA VAL A 330 7.21 3.73 -4.73
C VAL A 330 8.13 3.26 -3.59
N VAL A 331 9.42 3.03 -3.88
CA VAL A 331 10.42 2.66 -2.87
C VAL A 331 10.63 3.79 -1.87
N GLY A 332 10.84 5.01 -2.37
CA GLY A 332 11.11 6.19 -1.53
C GLY A 332 9.93 6.57 -0.63
N ILE A 333 8.70 6.36 -1.07
CA ILE A 333 7.48 6.75 -0.34
C ILE A 333 6.94 5.56 0.45
N HIS A 334 6.68 4.40 -0.18
CA HIS A 334 6.00 3.29 0.47
C HIS A 334 6.94 2.39 1.28
N LEU A 335 8.11 1.99 0.75
CA LEU A 335 9.06 1.18 1.52
C LEU A 335 9.65 2.00 2.67
N VAL A 336 10.22 3.18 2.37
CA VAL A 336 10.87 4.01 3.38
C VAL A 336 9.83 4.56 4.37
N GLY A 337 8.70 5.10 3.90
CA GLY A 337 7.63 5.60 4.77
C GLY A 337 7.01 4.52 5.65
N GLY A 338 6.77 3.32 5.09
CA GLY A 338 6.28 2.16 5.84
C GLY A 338 7.26 1.71 6.93
N LEU A 339 8.57 1.65 6.62
CA LEU A 339 9.61 1.35 7.59
C LEU A 339 9.66 2.40 8.71
N ILE A 340 9.58 3.69 8.37
CA ILE A 340 9.55 4.78 9.37
C ILE A 340 8.35 4.58 10.30
N GLY A 341 7.13 4.44 9.77
CA GLY A 341 5.92 4.30 10.58
C GLY A 341 5.93 3.06 11.46
N THR A 342 6.31 1.92 10.90
CA THR A 342 6.38 0.64 11.62
C THR A 342 7.41 0.67 12.75
N LEU A 343 8.62 1.16 12.49
CA LEU A 343 9.67 1.22 13.50
C LEU A 343 9.42 2.32 14.55
N TYR A 344 8.77 3.43 14.19
CA TYR A 344 8.40 4.50 15.09
C TYR A 344 7.49 4.02 16.24
N LEU A 345 6.60 3.08 15.97
CA LEU A 345 5.77 2.42 16.99
C LEU A 345 6.60 1.72 18.06
N GLY A 346 7.74 1.15 17.69
CA GLY A 346 8.65 0.53 18.66
C GLY A 346 9.12 1.49 19.75
N PHE A 347 9.15 2.78 19.44
CA PHE A 347 9.55 3.84 20.40
C PHE A 347 8.35 4.50 21.08
N LEU A 348 7.27 4.78 20.34
CA LEU A 348 6.24 5.75 20.73
C LEU A 348 4.80 5.22 20.70
N ALA A 349 4.58 3.90 20.48
CA ALA A 349 3.24 3.33 20.63
C ALA A 349 2.73 3.53 22.07
N ASN A 350 1.48 3.99 22.19
CA ASN A 350 0.84 4.22 23.47
C ASN A 350 0.90 2.95 24.35
N GLY A 351 1.49 3.07 25.54
CA GLY A 351 1.60 2.01 26.53
C GLY A 351 2.67 0.95 26.27
N THR A 352 3.02 0.63 25.00
CA THR A 352 3.94 -0.48 24.66
C THR A 352 5.30 -0.02 24.10
N GLY A 353 5.36 1.16 23.49
CA GLY A 353 6.60 1.72 22.96
C GLY A 353 7.68 1.93 24.02
N LEU A 354 8.94 1.87 23.62
CA LEU A 354 10.11 1.95 24.49
C LEU A 354 10.06 3.12 25.48
N PHE A 355 9.62 4.30 25.03
CA PHE A 355 9.57 5.50 25.87
C PHE A 355 8.42 5.48 26.89
N PHE A 356 7.43 4.61 26.74
CA PHE A 356 6.33 4.45 27.67
C PHE A 356 6.48 3.22 28.56
N SER A 357 6.92 2.10 28.00
CA SER A 357 7.03 0.81 28.72
C SER A 357 8.41 0.58 29.35
N GLY A 358 9.46 1.24 28.85
CA GLY A 358 10.85 0.93 29.18
C GLY A 358 11.37 -0.38 28.57
N SER A 359 10.56 -1.08 27.76
CA SER A 359 10.89 -2.37 27.14
C SER A 359 11.24 -2.22 25.66
N TRP A 360 12.23 -2.95 25.19
CA TRP A 360 12.60 -3.05 23.77
C TRP A 360 11.71 -4.02 22.98
N SER A 361 10.80 -4.74 23.64
CA SER A 361 9.99 -5.81 23.01
C SER A 361 9.20 -5.28 21.82
N GLN A 362 8.52 -4.13 21.96
CA GLN A 362 7.73 -3.55 20.86
C GLN A 362 8.61 -3.20 19.65
N LEU A 363 9.79 -2.60 19.86
CA LEU A 363 10.70 -2.28 18.76
C LEU A 363 11.22 -3.55 18.08
N LEU A 364 11.52 -4.58 18.85
CA LEU A 364 12.01 -5.86 18.32
C LEU A 364 10.95 -6.55 17.43
N VAL A 365 9.70 -6.65 17.87
CA VAL A 365 8.65 -7.28 17.07
C VAL A 365 8.31 -6.46 15.82
N GLN A 366 8.31 -5.12 15.92
CA GLN A 366 8.14 -4.24 14.73
C GLN A 366 9.27 -4.45 13.71
N ALA A 367 10.52 -4.57 14.17
CA ALA A 367 11.66 -4.82 13.31
C ALA A 367 11.60 -6.21 12.65
N ILE A 368 11.22 -7.25 13.42
CA ILE A 368 11.04 -8.61 12.87
C ILE A 368 9.98 -8.59 11.77
N ALA A 369 8.83 -7.97 12.01
CA ALA A 369 7.77 -7.90 11.02
C ALA A 369 8.20 -7.15 9.75
N ALA A 370 8.80 -5.98 9.91
CA ALA A 370 9.28 -5.16 8.81
C ALA A 370 10.29 -5.92 7.94
N ILE A 371 11.29 -6.56 8.55
CA ILE A 371 12.34 -7.30 7.85
C ILE A 371 11.76 -8.57 7.18
N SER A 372 10.88 -9.29 7.87
CA SER A 372 10.27 -10.52 7.34
C SER A 372 9.45 -10.23 6.08
N VAL A 373 8.57 -9.24 6.14
CA VAL A 373 7.73 -8.85 4.99
C VAL A 373 8.60 -8.28 3.86
N LEU A 374 9.59 -7.44 4.17
CA LEU A 374 10.50 -6.88 3.17
C LEU A 374 11.22 -7.99 2.40
N ILE A 375 11.88 -8.92 3.10
CA ILE A 375 12.65 -10.00 2.47
C ILE A 375 11.72 -10.91 1.66
N TYR A 376 10.60 -11.32 2.24
CA TYR A 376 9.65 -12.22 1.59
C TYR A 376 9.10 -11.62 0.30
N SER A 377 8.59 -10.40 0.38
CA SER A 377 8.03 -9.71 -0.79
C SER A 377 9.09 -9.43 -1.85
N PHE A 378 10.26 -8.93 -1.45
CA PHE A 378 11.35 -8.65 -2.40
C PHE A 378 11.78 -9.91 -3.17
N VAL A 379 12.05 -11.00 -2.45
CA VAL A 379 12.56 -12.24 -3.07
C VAL A 379 11.52 -12.83 -4.02
N LEU A 380 10.27 -12.95 -3.58
CA LEU A 380 9.23 -13.55 -4.42
C LEU A 380 8.86 -12.63 -5.60
N ALA A 381 8.75 -11.32 -5.39
CA ALA A 381 8.51 -10.38 -6.48
C ALA A 381 9.64 -10.40 -7.52
N PHE A 382 10.91 -10.53 -7.07
CA PHE A 382 12.06 -10.66 -7.96
C PHE A 382 11.96 -11.94 -8.79
N VAL A 383 11.70 -13.09 -8.15
CA VAL A 383 11.58 -14.38 -8.84
C VAL A 383 10.43 -14.35 -9.85
N ILE A 384 9.24 -13.90 -9.44
CA ILE A 384 8.07 -13.81 -10.31
C ILE A 384 8.35 -12.88 -11.50
N GLY A 385 8.85 -11.67 -11.24
CA GLY A 385 9.18 -10.70 -12.26
C GLY A 385 10.24 -11.21 -13.23
N PHE A 386 11.29 -11.88 -12.71
CA PHE A 386 12.36 -12.47 -13.53
C PHE A 386 11.84 -13.61 -14.43
N VAL A 387 10.99 -14.48 -13.90
CA VAL A 387 10.37 -15.57 -14.69
C VAL A 387 9.50 -14.97 -15.80
N ILE A 388 8.66 -13.98 -15.50
CA ILE A 388 7.82 -13.29 -16.51
C ILE A 388 8.70 -12.63 -17.57
N GLU A 389 9.78 -11.93 -17.18
CA GLU A 389 10.69 -11.28 -18.13
C GLU A 389 11.37 -12.29 -19.05
N LYS A 390 11.75 -13.47 -18.54
CA LYS A 390 12.44 -14.52 -19.31
C LYS A 390 11.50 -15.37 -20.19
N THR A 391 10.22 -15.39 -19.90
CA THR A 391 9.23 -16.23 -20.63
C THR A 391 8.42 -15.43 -21.64
N ILE A 392 7.55 -14.54 -21.16
CA ILE A 392 6.64 -13.74 -22.00
C ILE A 392 7.17 -12.32 -22.27
N GLY A 393 8.24 -11.92 -21.56
CA GLY A 393 8.82 -10.58 -21.62
C GLY A 393 7.94 -9.55 -20.90
N PHE A 394 8.48 -8.94 -19.83
CA PHE A 394 7.77 -7.94 -19.03
C PHE A 394 7.93 -6.54 -19.59
N ARG A 395 9.13 -6.22 -20.04
CA ARG A 395 9.46 -4.89 -20.57
C ARG A 395 9.09 -4.74 -22.04
N VAL A 396 8.58 -3.56 -22.44
CA VAL A 396 8.43 -3.16 -23.85
C VAL A 396 9.80 -2.91 -24.48
N LYS A 397 9.86 -2.89 -25.84
CA LYS A 397 11.09 -2.52 -26.54
C LYS A 397 11.39 -1.04 -26.37
N ASN A 398 12.67 -0.67 -26.51
CA ASN A 398 13.09 0.74 -26.35
C ASN A 398 12.41 1.67 -27.36
N GLU A 399 12.15 1.21 -28.59
CA GLU A 399 11.44 1.97 -29.60
C GLU A 399 10.01 2.27 -29.16
N ASP A 400 9.32 1.30 -28.58
CA ASP A 400 7.95 1.40 -28.06
C ASP A 400 7.87 2.35 -26.87
N GLU A 401 8.86 2.27 -25.96
CA GLU A 401 9.01 3.19 -24.81
C GLU A 401 9.20 4.65 -25.26
N ILE A 402 9.94 4.87 -26.36
CA ILE A 402 10.16 6.19 -26.95
C ILE A 402 8.91 6.67 -27.71
N ALA A 403 8.26 5.79 -28.47
CA ALA A 403 7.05 6.11 -29.24
C ALA A 403 5.89 6.50 -28.32
N GLY A 404 5.67 5.77 -27.25
CA GLY A 404 4.60 5.96 -26.27
C GLY A 404 3.81 4.68 -26.05
N ILE A 405 3.68 4.29 -24.77
CA ILE A 405 3.11 2.99 -24.40
C ILE A 405 1.62 2.93 -24.69
N ASP A 406 0.89 4.05 -24.53
CA ASP A 406 -0.56 4.11 -24.74
C ASP A 406 -0.94 3.65 -26.15
N GLN A 407 -0.30 4.24 -27.16
CA GLN A 407 -0.55 3.89 -28.56
C GLN A 407 -0.10 2.47 -28.89
N VAL A 408 1.07 2.04 -28.41
CA VAL A 408 1.66 0.74 -28.78
C VAL A 408 0.95 -0.42 -28.09
N VAL A 409 0.54 -0.26 -26.83
CA VAL A 409 -0.03 -1.34 -26.01
C VAL A 409 -1.56 -1.33 -26.05
N HIS A 410 -2.18 -0.14 -26.04
CA HIS A 410 -3.64 0.01 -25.92
C HIS A 410 -4.30 0.51 -27.22
N GLY A 411 -3.53 1.05 -28.17
CA GLY A 411 -4.08 1.66 -29.39
C GLY A 411 -4.83 2.97 -29.14
N GLU A 412 -4.55 3.61 -28.03
CA GLU A 412 -5.25 4.80 -27.53
C GLU A 412 -4.27 5.96 -27.31
N GLU A 413 -4.81 7.18 -27.33
CA GLU A 413 -4.11 8.39 -26.91
C GLU A 413 -4.87 9.07 -25.77
N GLY A 414 -4.16 9.39 -24.68
CA GLY A 414 -4.77 10.04 -23.52
C GLY A 414 -5.28 11.46 -23.80
N TYR A 415 -4.71 12.12 -24.81
CA TYR A 415 -5.04 13.49 -25.20
C TYR A 415 -5.17 13.62 -26.71
N VAL A 416 -6.36 13.96 -27.16
CA VAL A 416 -6.62 14.33 -28.57
C VAL A 416 -6.57 15.86 -28.67
N LEU A 417 -5.51 16.38 -29.28
CA LEU A 417 -5.42 17.80 -29.61
C LEU A 417 -6.22 18.03 -30.91
N ALA A 418 -7.45 18.52 -30.77
CA ALA A 418 -8.40 18.70 -31.88
C ALA A 418 -7.89 19.60 -33.00
N ASP A 419 -6.99 20.52 -32.70
CA ASP A 419 -6.47 21.53 -33.62
C ASP A 419 -5.30 21.03 -34.50
N ALA A 420 -4.84 19.80 -34.31
CA ALA A 420 -3.76 19.22 -35.13
C ALA A 420 -4.22 18.66 -36.47
N LYS A 421 -5.52 18.79 -36.82
CA LYS A 421 -6.13 18.30 -38.07
C LYS A 421 -6.94 19.38 -38.82
N ALA A 422 -6.63 20.67 -38.64
CA ALA A 422 -7.18 21.71 -39.49
C ALA A 422 -6.23 22.04 -40.65
#